data_53ce26527e1ee42662bc8bab8b001fdd
#
_entry.id   53ce26527e1ee42662bc8bab8b001fdd
#
_cell.length_a   1.000
_cell.length_b   1.000
_cell.length_c   1.000
_cell.angle_alpha   90.00
_cell.angle_beta   90.00
_cell.angle_gamma   90.00
#
_symmetry.space_group_name_H-M   'P 1'
#
loop_
_entity.id
_entity.type
_entity.pdbx_description
1 polymer ?
#
loop_
_entity_poly.entity_id
_entity_poly.type
_entity_poly.pdbx_seq_one_letter_code
_entity_poly.pdbx_strand_id
1 'polypeptide(L)'
;SFHPRKAIVTGEGGMITTNDDYIAEKIRSLRDHGAKISDLQRHLGPKPYLLSDHPYAGFNQRMTDLQGALGSSQMDRAQKIIDERQNIANKYNHALKEIAWLKTPSSKKDFEHGYQSYVCLFNPEKIDINSIKKINEKRNFLMDKLFSKGISTRPGTHAVHMLHYYKERYNILPQMFFNAYAAYFCSIALPLYNGMTEQEQNYVIESITEI
;
A
#
# COMPACT_ATOMS: atom_id res chain seq x y z
N SER A 1 3.94 -6.21 3.20
CA SER A 1 4.78 -6.22 1.99
C SER A 1 6.03 -5.38 2.23
N PHE A 2 7.18 -5.89 1.79
CA PHE A 2 8.48 -5.21 1.85
C PHE A 2 9.02 -4.87 0.45
N HIS A 3 8.11 -4.71 -0.52
CA HIS A 3 8.43 -4.25 -1.88
C HIS A 3 9.10 -2.86 -1.86
N PRO A 4 9.99 -2.51 -2.81
CA PRO A 4 10.77 -1.25 -2.82
C PRO A 4 9.97 0.06 -2.67
N ARG A 5 8.68 0.06 -2.99
CA ARG A 5 7.80 1.24 -2.81
C ARG A 5 7.10 1.33 -1.45
N LYS A 6 7.45 0.47 -0.50
CA LYS A 6 6.88 0.49 0.86
C LYS A 6 7.72 1.36 1.80
N ALA A 7 7.16 1.67 2.97
CA ALA A 7 7.86 2.44 3.99
C ALA A 7 9.05 1.66 4.60
N ILE A 8 8.89 0.33 4.75
CA ILE A 8 9.94 -0.62 5.12
C ILE A 8 10.13 -1.55 3.93
N VAL A 9 11.38 -1.73 3.49
CA VAL A 9 11.69 -2.46 2.25
C VAL A 9 12.83 -3.46 2.44
N THR A 10 12.74 -4.60 1.75
CA THR A 10 13.81 -5.60 1.70
C THR A 10 14.15 -6.03 0.27
N GLY A 11 13.87 -5.15 -0.71
CA GLY A 11 13.90 -5.50 -2.13
C GLY A 11 12.60 -6.17 -2.56
N GLU A 12 12.36 -7.37 -2.08
CA GLU A 12 11.09 -8.10 -2.12
C GLU A 12 10.88 -8.80 -0.78
N GLY A 13 9.64 -9.15 -0.45
CA GLY A 13 9.31 -9.85 0.78
C GLY A 13 7.99 -9.42 1.40
N GLY A 14 7.71 -9.99 2.55
CA GLY A 14 6.52 -9.68 3.33
C GLY A 14 6.55 -10.35 4.69
N MET A 15 5.64 -9.93 5.55
CA MET A 15 5.42 -10.48 6.88
C MET A 15 3.93 -10.76 7.05
N ILE A 16 3.62 -11.89 7.67
CA ILE A 16 2.28 -12.23 8.15
C ILE A 16 2.36 -12.30 9.66
N THR A 17 1.49 -11.60 10.35
CA THR A 17 1.34 -11.64 11.81
C THR A 17 -0.01 -12.22 12.17
N THR A 18 -0.05 -13.07 13.19
CA THR A 18 -1.28 -13.72 13.70
C THR A 18 -1.11 -14.08 15.16
N ASN A 19 -2.21 -14.12 15.90
CA ASN A 19 -2.28 -14.63 17.27
C ASN A 19 -2.81 -16.08 17.32
N ASP A 20 -3.05 -16.72 16.18
CA ASP A 20 -3.49 -18.09 16.05
C ASP A 20 -2.28 -18.99 15.73
N ASP A 21 -1.93 -19.86 16.68
CA ASP A 21 -0.76 -20.75 16.58
C ASP A 21 -0.89 -21.74 15.41
N TYR A 22 -2.09 -22.27 15.16
CA TYR A 22 -2.33 -23.17 14.03
C TYR A 22 -2.07 -22.48 12.69
N ILE A 23 -2.56 -21.25 12.54
CA ILE A 23 -2.30 -20.43 11.34
C ILE A 23 -0.81 -20.14 11.22
N ALA A 24 -0.14 -19.78 12.32
CA ALA A 24 1.29 -19.49 12.32
C ALA A 24 2.13 -20.70 11.86
N GLU A 25 1.84 -21.88 12.38
CA GLU A 25 2.55 -23.13 12.01
C GLU A 25 2.28 -23.50 10.56
N LYS A 26 1.02 -23.40 10.11
CA LYS A 26 0.66 -23.70 8.73
C LYS A 26 1.35 -22.77 7.74
N ILE A 27 1.44 -21.48 8.03
CA ILE A 27 2.14 -20.49 7.20
C ILE A 27 3.65 -20.79 7.16
N ARG A 28 4.27 -21.12 8.30
CA ARG A 28 5.68 -21.52 8.34
C ARG A 28 5.96 -22.73 7.47
N SER A 29 5.08 -23.72 7.49
CA SER A 29 5.17 -24.90 6.63
C SER A 29 5.00 -24.52 5.16
N LEU A 30 3.91 -23.83 4.80
CA LEU A 30 3.59 -23.49 3.41
C LEU A 30 4.65 -22.61 2.73
N ARG A 31 5.30 -21.69 3.46
CA ARG A 31 6.38 -20.86 2.92
C ARG A 31 7.67 -21.63 2.66
N ASP A 32 7.82 -22.83 3.24
CA ASP A 32 9.00 -23.68 3.19
C ASP A 32 8.65 -25.08 2.63
N HIS A 33 8.21 -25.11 1.38
CA HIS A 33 7.87 -26.34 0.63
C HIS A 33 6.74 -27.18 1.24
N GLY A 34 5.98 -26.69 2.22
CA GLY A 34 5.02 -27.48 2.97
C GLY A 34 5.65 -28.42 4.00
N ALA A 35 6.90 -28.19 4.37
CA ALA A 35 7.64 -29.04 5.30
C ALA A 35 7.07 -28.99 6.72
N LYS A 36 7.05 -30.14 7.39
CA LYS A 36 6.66 -30.26 8.81
C LYS A 36 7.71 -29.71 9.75
N ILE A 37 8.99 -29.85 9.38
CA ILE A 37 10.15 -29.39 10.13
C ILE A 37 10.99 -28.53 9.21
N SER A 38 11.36 -27.31 9.64
CA SER A 38 12.20 -26.42 8.85
C SER A 38 13.61 -27.00 8.62
N ASP A 39 14.28 -26.55 7.55
CA ASP A 39 15.67 -26.93 7.29
C ASP A 39 16.58 -26.61 8.47
N LEU A 40 16.41 -25.48 9.13
CA LEU A 40 17.18 -25.09 10.29
C LEU A 40 16.98 -26.07 11.46
N GLN A 41 15.74 -26.44 11.77
CA GLN A 41 15.44 -27.41 12.81
C GLN A 41 16.02 -28.79 12.49
N ARG A 42 16.01 -29.18 11.22
CA ARG A 42 16.63 -30.43 10.76
C ARG A 42 18.14 -30.43 10.93
N HIS A 43 18.81 -29.32 10.54
CA HIS A 43 20.27 -29.22 10.64
C HIS A 43 20.79 -29.09 12.08
N LEU A 44 20.04 -28.42 12.94
CA LEU A 44 20.39 -28.27 14.37
C LEU A 44 19.87 -29.41 15.24
N GLY A 45 19.04 -30.29 14.69
CA GLY A 45 18.45 -31.40 15.41
C GLY A 45 19.45 -32.56 15.68
N PRO A 46 19.18 -33.42 16.68
CA PRO A 46 20.09 -34.53 17.08
C PRO A 46 20.14 -35.65 16.07
N LYS A 47 19.33 -35.65 15.03
CA LYS A 47 19.21 -36.75 14.04
C LYS A 47 19.33 -36.21 12.62
N PRO A 48 20.54 -35.98 12.11
CA PRO A 48 20.79 -35.37 10.81
C PRO A 48 20.28 -36.19 9.59
N TYR A 49 19.96 -37.44 9.81
CA TYR A 49 19.44 -38.38 8.79
C TYR A 49 17.90 -38.30 8.63
N LEU A 50 17.19 -37.56 9.49
CA LEU A 50 15.73 -37.39 9.34
C LEU A 50 15.43 -36.43 8.21
N LEU A 51 14.63 -36.88 7.26
CA LEU A 51 14.02 -36.04 6.23
C LEU A 51 12.71 -35.48 6.77
N SER A 52 12.40 -34.26 6.36
CA SER A 52 11.10 -33.65 6.67
C SER A 52 10.00 -34.33 5.88
N ASP A 53 8.87 -34.59 6.54
CA ASP A 53 7.62 -34.89 5.86
C ASP A 53 7.00 -33.56 5.30
N HIS A 54 6.27 -33.67 4.20
CA HIS A 54 5.65 -32.53 3.49
C HIS A 54 4.13 -32.71 3.41
N PRO A 55 3.37 -32.42 4.49
CA PRO A 55 1.93 -32.63 4.53
C PRO A 55 1.14 -31.67 3.61
N TYR A 56 1.78 -30.62 3.08
CA TYR A 56 1.15 -29.64 2.22
C TYR A 56 1.95 -29.40 0.94
N ALA A 57 1.24 -29.07 -0.14
CA ALA A 57 1.84 -28.48 -1.34
C ALA A 57 2.20 -27.02 -1.07
N GLY A 58 3.44 -26.79 -0.65
CA GLY A 58 3.95 -25.45 -0.28
C GLY A 58 4.83 -24.83 -1.36
N PHE A 59 5.34 -23.65 -1.06
CA PHE A 59 6.19 -22.86 -1.95
C PHE A 59 7.55 -22.58 -1.31
N ASN A 60 8.52 -22.14 -2.09
CA ASN A 60 9.74 -21.54 -1.58
C ASN A 60 9.55 -20.02 -1.44
N GLN A 61 9.07 -19.58 -0.29
CA GLN A 61 8.85 -18.16 0.03
C GLN A 61 9.69 -17.76 1.27
N ARG A 62 10.87 -18.35 1.39
CA ARG A 62 11.82 -18.02 2.46
C ARG A 62 12.44 -16.64 2.18
N MET A 63 12.54 -15.83 3.23
CA MET A 63 13.33 -14.61 3.21
C MET A 63 14.81 -14.97 3.31
N THR A 64 15.65 -14.34 2.52
CA THR A 64 17.11 -14.51 2.64
C THR A 64 17.65 -13.75 3.86
N ASP A 65 18.80 -14.16 4.37
CA ASP A 65 19.47 -13.47 5.49
C ASP A 65 19.82 -12.02 5.16
N LEU A 66 20.18 -11.72 3.90
CA LEU A 66 20.40 -10.36 3.43
C LEU A 66 19.14 -9.50 3.52
N GLN A 67 18.01 -10.04 3.11
CA GLN A 67 16.71 -9.35 3.24
C GLN A 67 16.32 -9.18 4.71
N GLY A 68 16.56 -10.22 5.53
CA GLY A 68 16.32 -10.17 6.97
C GLY A 68 17.16 -9.11 7.68
N ALA A 69 18.44 -9.03 7.38
CA ALA A 69 19.35 -8.03 7.94
C ALA A 69 18.94 -6.60 7.55
N LEU A 70 18.60 -6.38 6.27
CA LEU A 70 18.11 -5.09 5.80
C LEU A 70 16.79 -4.71 6.49
N GLY A 71 15.87 -5.65 6.62
CA GLY A 71 14.58 -5.44 7.30
C GLY A 71 14.77 -5.09 8.78
N SER A 72 15.59 -5.84 9.50
CA SER A 72 15.90 -5.57 10.93
C SER A 72 16.47 -4.17 11.13
N SER A 73 17.46 -3.78 10.34
CA SER A 73 18.04 -2.43 10.40
C SER A 73 17.03 -1.29 10.15
N GLN A 74 16.01 -1.53 9.31
CA GLN A 74 14.95 -0.56 9.09
C GLN A 74 13.90 -0.57 10.21
N MET A 75 13.63 -1.74 10.81
CA MET A 75 12.69 -1.84 11.93
C MET A 75 13.16 -1.03 13.15
N ASP A 76 14.47 -0.91 13.39
CA ASP A 76 15.02 -0.04 14.44
C ASP A 76 14.63 1.43 14.27
N ARG A 77 14.27 1.84 13.04
CA ARG A 77 13.88 3.20 12.68
C ARG A 77 12.40 3.31 12.29
N ALA A 78 11.62 2.24 12.45
CA ALA A 78 10.25 2.16 11.95
C ALA A 78 9.36 3.29 12.49
N GLN A 79 9.45 3.60 13.79
CA GLN A 79 8.67 4.67 14.40
C GLN A 79 9.03 6.03 13.78
N LYS A 80 10.31 6.35 13.65
CA LYS A 80 10.75 7.58 13.00
C LYS A 80 10.22 7.71 11.56
N ILE A 81 10.23 6.60 10.80
CA ILE A 81 9.71 6.57 9.44
C ILE A 81 8.22 6.89 9.42
N ILE A 82 7.44 6.34 10.37
CA ILE A 82 6.01 6.57 10.48
C ILE A 82 5.73 8.01 10.90
N ASP A 83 6.42 8.53 11.91
CA ASP A 83 6.27 9.90 12.42
C ASP A 83 6.53 10.95 11.32
N GLU A 84 7.59 10.78 10.53
CA GLU A 84 7.86 11.66 9.38
C GLU A 84 6.71 11.66 8.37
N ARG A 85 6.18 10.49 8.02
CA ARG A 85 5.05 10.36 7.07
C ARG A 85 3.79 10.99 7.62
N GLN A 86 3.52 10.82 8.91
CA GLN A 86 2.37 11.44 9.58
C GLN A 86 2.50 12.96 9.63
N ASN A 87 3.69 13.49 9.90
CA ASN A 87 3.94 14.94 9.90
C ASN A 87 3.68 15.55 8.51
N ILE A 88 4.17 14.92 7.43
CA ILE A 88 3.88 15.34 6.06
C ILE A 88 2.37 15.28 5.77
N ALA A 89 1.71 14.18 6.14
CA ALA A 89 0.28 14.01 5.93
C ALA A 89 -0.56 15.05 6.70
N ASN A 90 -0.19 15.35 7.95
CA ASN A 90 -0.87 16.35 8.78
C ASN A 90 -0.75 17.75 8.17
N LYS A 91 0.42 18.11 7.62
CA LYS A 91 0.59 19.39 6.92
C LYS A 91 -0.29 19.47 5.68
N TYR A 92 -0.36 18.39 4.88
CA TYR A 92 -1.31 18.32 3.76
C TYR A 92 -2.76 18.43 4.22
N ASN A 93 -3.16 17.69 5.27
CA ASN A 93 -4.52 17.75 5.82
C ASN A 93 -4.89 19.18 6.21
N HIS A 94 -3.97 19.90 6.88
CA HIS A 94 -4.22 21.29 7.29
C HIS A 94 -4.33 22.24 6.10
N ALA A 95 -3.45 22.14 5.12
CA ALA A 95 -3.38 23.05 3.99
C ALA A 95 -4.50 22.83 2.95
N LEU A 96 -4.93 21.57 2.77
CA LEU A 96 -5.86 21.20 1.71
C LEU A 96 -7.32 21.02 2.18
N LYS A 97 -7.61 21.16 3.47
CA LYS A 97 -8.95 20.91 4.06
C LYS A 97 -10.07 21.80 3.51
N GLU A 98 -9.73 23.04 3.10
CA GLU A 98 -10.70 24.01 2.60
C GLU A 98 -10.96 23.87 1.08
N ILE A 99 -10.27 22.98 0.41
CA ILE A 99 -10.45 22.75 -1.03
C ILE A 99 -11.70 21.89 -1.25
N ALA A 100 -12.82 22.51 -1.62
CA ALA A 100 -14.13 21.88 -1.72
C ALA A 100 -14.20 20.67 -2.67
N TRP A 101 -13.35 20.64 -3.69
CA TRP A 101 -13.30 19.53 -4.66
C TRP A 101 -12.31 18.42 -4.30
N LEU A 102 -11.59 18.53 -3.16
CA LEU A 102 -10.58 17.57 -2.74
C LEU A 102 -10.82 17.10 -1.31
N LYS A 103 -11.19 15.85 -1.13
CA LYS A 103 -11.35 15.27 0.20
C LYS A 103 -10.07 14.57 0.61
N THR A 104 -9.43 15.08 1.65
CA THR A 104 -8.24 14.50 2.26
C THR A 104 -8.53 13.17 2.98
N PRO A 105 -7.54 12.28 3.14
CA PRO A 105 -7.72 11.06 3.92
C PRO A 105 -7.97 11.37 5.39
N SER A 106 -8.79 10.54 6.04
CA SER A 106 -9.08 10.66 7.47
C SER A 106 -8.93 9.30 8.16
N SER A 107 -8.50 9.33 9.44
CA SER A 107 -8.50 8.16 10.31
C SER A 107 -9.69 8.20 11.25
N LYS A 108 -10.22 7.04 11.61
CA LYS A 108 -11.17 6.95 12.72
C LYS A 108 -10.43 7.22 14.04
N LYS A 109 -11.17 7.68 15.05
CA LYS A 109 -10.65 7.80 16.41
C LYS A 109 -10.08 6.43 16.84
N ASP A 110 -8.98 6.44 17.56
CA ASP A 110 -8.27 5.25 18.06
C ASP A 110 -7.57 4.38 16.97
N PHE A 111 -7.45 4.90 15.73
CA PHE A 111 -6.66 4.27 14.66
C PHE A 111 -5.54 5.19 14.22
N GLU A 112 -4.34 4.65 14.18
CA GLU A 112 -3.16 5.32 13.66
C GLU A 112 -2.95 5.00 12.19
N HIS A 113 -2.82 6.02 11.34
CA HIS A 113 -2.59 5.85 9.91
C HIS A 113 -1.10 5.97 9.58
N GLY A 114 -0.52 4.91 9.01
CA GLY A 114 0.89 4.88 8.64
C GLY A 114 1.23 5.58 7.32
N TYR A 115 0.24 6.13 6.61
CA TYR A 115 0.37 6.87 5.34
C TYR A 115 1.36 6.24 4.34
N GLN A 116 1.12 4.98 3.98
CA GLN A 116 1.85 4.35 2.87
C GLN A 116 1.77 5.20 1.59
N SER A 117 0.65 5.86 1.38
CA SER A 117 0.41 6.88 0.37
C SER A 117 -0.58 7.90 0.90
N TYR A 118 -0.52 9.13 0.40
CA TYR A 118 -1.48 10.18 0.73
C TYR A 118 -2.50 10.28 -0.41
N VAL A 119 -3.66 9.66 -0.22
CA VAL A 119 -4.70 9.52 -1.24
C VAL A 119 -5.88 10.41 -0.93
N CYS A 120 -6.14 11.37 -1.81
CA CYS A 120 -7.31 12.23 -1.76
C CYS A 120 -8.40 11.73 -2.72
N LEU A 121 -9.66 12.03 -2.40
CA LEU A 121 -10.79 11.81 -3.29
C LEU A 121 -11.16 13.12 -3.99
N PHE A 122 -11.22 13.08 -5.32
CA PHE A 122 -11.52 14.22 -6.17
C PHE A 122 -13.04 14.36 -6.38
N ASN A 123 -13.59 15.55 -6.15
CA ASN A 123 -15.03 15.86 -6.23
C ASN A 123 -15.95 14.89 -5.46
N PRO A 124 -15.75 14.62 -4.17
CA PRO A 124 -16.40 13.53 -3.44
C PRO A 124 -17.93 13.62 -3.37
N GLU A 125 -18.49 14.83 -3.36
CA GLU A 125 -19.95 15.05 -3.24
C GLU A 125 -20.73 14.80 -4.53
N LYS A 126 -20.04 14.65 -5.66
CA LYS A 126 -20.62 14.53 -7.01
C LYS A 126 -20.42 13.15 -7.63
N ILE A 127 -19.92 12.17 -6.86
CA ILE A 127 -19.56 10.85 -7.39
C ILE A 127 -20.80 9.96 -7.46
N ASP A 128 -21.27 9.70 -8.67
CA ASP A 128 -22.27 8.71 -9.01
C ASP A 128 -21.86 7.98 -10.30
N ILE A 129 -22.56 6.94 -10.68
CA ILE A 129 -22.22 6.10 -11.83
C ILE A 129 -22.20 6.89 -13.17
N ASN A 130 -23.00 7.94 -13.28
CA ASN A 130 -23.10 8.75 -14.50
C ASN A 130 -22.03 9.84 -14.54
N SER A 131 -21.63 10.36 -13.37
CA SER A 131 -20.66 11.44 -13.24
C SER A 131 -19.20 10.97 -13.23
N ILE A 132 -18.92 9.72 -12.89
CA ILE A 132 -17.56 9.17 -12.71
C ILE A 132 -16.65 9.46 -13.92
N LYS A 133 -17.14 9.27 -15.15
CA LYS A 133 -16.32 9.49 -16.35
C LYS A 133 -15.85 10.94 -16.44
N LYS A 134 -16.76 11.89 -16.25
CA LYS A 134 -16.46 13.32 -16.30
C LYS A 134 -15.53 13.76 -15.16
N ILE A 135 -15.72 13.18 -13.96
CA ILE A 135 -14.85 13.45 -12.81
C ILE A 135 -13.44 12.89 -13.07
N ASN A 136 -13.34 11.70 -13.66
CA ASN A 136 -12.07 11.09 -14.04
C ASN A 136 -11.31 11.96 -15.06
N GLU A 137 -11.98 12.47 -16.08
CA GLU A 137 -11.38 13.37 -17.07
C GLU A 137 -10.80 14.63 -16.40
N LYS A 138 -11.54 15.24 -15.49
CA LYS A 138 -11.08 16.42 -14.72
C LYS A 138 -9.88 16.05 -13.80
N ARG A 139 -9.94 14.90 -13.11
CA ARG A 139 -8.85 14.41 -12.29
C ARG A 139 -7.59 14.18 -13.14
N ASN A 140 -7.72 13.58 -14.31
CA ASN A 140 -6.60 13.34 -15.21
C ASN A 140 -6.01 14.68 -15.70
N PHE A 141 -6.83 15.65 -16.07
CA PHE A 141 -6.36 16.99 -16.42
C PHE A 141 -5.59 17.67 -15.28
N LEU A 142 -6.06 17.54 -14.03
CA LEU A 142 -5.30 18.01 -12.86
C LEU A 142 -3.93 17.31 -12.77
N MET A 143 -3.90 15.99 -12.94
CA MET A 143 -2.65 15.23 -12.90
C MET A 143 -1.67 15.66 -14.00
N ASP A 144 -2.15 15.95 -15.21
CA ASP A 144 -1.33 16.45 -16.31
C ASP A 144 -0.78 17.85 -16.01
N LYS A 145 -1.59 18.74 -15.43
CA LYS A 145 -1.12 20.05 -14.95
C LYS A 145 -0.03 19.94 -13.88
N LEU A 146 -0.23 19.07 -12.89
CA LEU A 146 0.79 18.83 -11.86
C LEU A 146 2.06 18.25 -12.45
N PHE A 147 1.93 17.32 -13.40
CA PHE A 147 3.08 16.74 -14.11
C PHE A 147 3.86 17.79 -14.90
N SER A 148 3.21 18.73 -15.57
CA SER A 148 3.88 19.83 -16.27
C SER A 148 4.66 20.78 -15.34
N LYS A 149 4.29 20.82 -14.07
CA LYS A 149 5.04 21.50 -12.97
C LYS A 149 6.10 20.61 -12.31
N GLY A 150 6.39 19.42 -12.84
CA GLY A 150 7.36 18.46 -12.29
C GLY A 150 6.83 17.66 -11.08
N ILE A 151 5.53 17.72 -10.78
CA ILE A 151 4.91 17.02 -9.65
C ILE A 151 4.31 15.69 -10.13
N SER A 152 4.90 14.57 -9.73
CA SER A 152 4.42 13.24 -10.10
C SER A 152 3.30 12.77 -9.16
N THR A 153 2.11 12.56 -9.70
CA THR A 153 0.96 11.99 -9.00
C THR A 153 0.56 10.63 -9.58
N ARG A 154 -0.30 9.89 -8.89
CA ARG A 154 -0.83 8.59 -9.36
C ARG A 154 -2.32 8.48 -9.02
N PRO A 155 -3.10 7.63 -9.73
CA PRO A 155 -4.36 7.16 -9.19
C PRO A 155 -4.15 6.52 -7.81
N GLY A 156 -5.06 6.77 -6.86
CA GLY A 156 -4.85 6.34 -5.48
C GLY A 156 -4.95 4.83 -5.27
N THR A 157 -5.69 4.12 -6.13
CA THR A 157 -5.90 2.67 -6.03
C THR A 157 -6.31 2.06 -7.36
N HIS A 158 -6.42 0.73 -7.39
CA HIS A 158 -6.96 -0.03 -8.52
C HIS A 158 -8.32 -0.64 -8.17
N ALA A 159 -9.30 -0.56 -9.08
CA ALA A 159 -10.52 -1.33 -9.02
C ALA A 159 -10.25 -2.76 -9.50
N VAL A 160 -9.81 -3.64 -8.60
CA VAL A 160 -9.38 -5.01 -8.94
C VAL A 160 -10.43 -5.78 -9.72
N HIS A 161 -11.71 -5.58 -9.40
CA HIS A 161 -12.83 -6.21 -10.11
C HIS A 161 -12.96 -5.77 -11.58
N MET A 162 -12.34 -4.64 -11.97
CA MET A 162 -12.31 -4.13 -13.35
C MET A 162 -11.12 -4.65 -14.16
N LEU A 163 -10.14 -5.29 -13.51
CA LEU A 163 -9.03 -5.92 -14.22
C LEU A 163 -9.54 -7.09 -15.05
N HIS A 164 -9.00 -7.23 -16.25
CA HIS A 164 -9.42 -8.18 -17.28
C HIS A 164 -9.70 -9.59 -16.73
N TYR A 165 -8.72 -10.17 -16.01
CA TYR A 165 -8.84 -11.50 -15.42
C TYR A 165 -10.07 -11.66 -14.53
N TYR A 166 -10.31 -10.73 -13.61
CA TYR A 166 -11.43 -10.83 -12.65
C TYR A 166 -12.77 -10.54 -13.32
N LYS A 167 -12.79 -9.52 -14.17
CA LYS A 167 -13.98 -9.12 -14.91
C LYS A 167 -14.52 -10.28 -15.77
N GLU A 168 -13.65 -10.96 -16.52
CA GLU A 168 -14.06 -12.09 -17.37
C GLU A 168 -14.38 -13.33 -16.57
N ARG A 169 -13.54 -13.70 -15.60
CA ARG A 169 -13.73 -14.93 -14.82
C ARG A 169 -15.01 -14.92 -13.99
N TYR A 170 -15.43 -13.77 -13.50
CA TYR A 170 -16.54 -13.65 -12.55
C TYR A 170 -17.71 -12.83 -13.09
N ASN A 171 -17.70 -12.40 -14.34
CA ASN A 171 -18.72 -11.55 -14.96
C ASN A 171 -19.09 -10.32 -14.11
N ILE A 172 -18.07 -9.64 -13.58
CA ILE A 172 -18.25 -8.52 -12.65
C ILE A 172 -18.55 -7.25 -13.42
N LEU A 173 -19.62 -6.56 -13.00
CA LEU A 173 -19.99 -5.24 -13.51
C LEU A 173 -19.44 -4.12 -12.60
N PRO A 174 -19.12 -2.93 -13.14
CA PRO A 174 -18.56 -1.81 -12.38
C PRO A 174 -19.36 -1.46 -11.11
N GLN A 175 -20.69 -1.44 -11.23
CA GLN A 175 -21.61 -1.06 -10.15
C GLN A 175 -21.69 -2.08 -9.00
N MET A 176 -21.26 -3.32 -9.21
CA MET A 176 -21.27 -4.34 -8.15
C MET A 176 -20.33 -3.99 -6.99
N PHE A 177 -19.27 -3.23 -7.29
CA PHE A 177 -18.31 -2.71 -6.31
C PHE A 177 -18.10 -1.21 -6.52
N PHE A 178 -19.20 -0.45 -6.43
CA PHE A 178 -19.22 0.98 -6.76
C PHE A 178 -18.16 1.79 -6.03
N ASN A 179 -17.95 1.57 -4.73
CA ASN A 179 -16.95 2.31 -3.97
C ASN A 179 -15.51 2.06 -4.47
N ALA A 180 -15.17 0.82 -4.83
CA ALA A 180 -13.86 0.50 -5.40
C ALA A 180 -13.72 1.11 -6.82
N TYR A 181 -14.79 1.11 -7.61
CA TYR A 181 -14.84 1.73 -8.92
C TYR A 181 -14.65 3.26 -8.82
N ALA A 182 -15.39 3.91 -7.92
CA ALA A 182 -15.29 5.34 -7.66
C ALA A 182 -13.89 5.72 -7.15
N ALA A 183 -13.34 4.96 -6.20
CA ALA A 183 -12.00 5.18 -5.67
C ALA A 183 -10.93 5.11 -6.76
N TYR A 184 -11.01 4.16 -7.68
CA TYR A 184 -10.06 4.05 -8.80
C TYR A 184 -10.10 5.27 -9.72
N PHE A 185 -11.30 5.68 -10.15
CA PHE A 185 -11.45 6.74 -11.14
C PHE A 185 -11.33 8.15 -10.55
N CYS A 186 -11.73 8.33 -9.29
CA CYS A 186 -11.85 9.65 -8.68
C CYS A 186 -10.80 9.94 -7.59
N SER A 187 -9.81 9.07 -7.36
CA SER A 187 -8.76 9.35 -6.39
C SER A 187 -7.46 9.79 -7.03
N ILE A 188 -6.68 10.55 -6.26
CA ILE A 188 -5.35 11.02 -6.61
C ILE A 188 -4.41 10.81 -5.42
N ALA A 189 -3.26 10.21 -5.65
CA ALA A 189 -2.19 10.11 -4.67
C ALA A 189 -1.19 11.24 -4.87
N LEU A 190 -1.00 12.06 -3.84
CA LEU A 190 -0.01 13.13 -3.81
C LEU A 190 1.36 12.59 -3.37
N PRO A 191 2.47 13.27 -3.72
CA PRO A 191 3.79 12.90 -3.27
C PRO A 191 3.87 12.84 -1.74
N LEU A 192 4.31 11.71 -1.20
CA LEU A 192 4.61 11.52 0.21
C LEU A 192 5.73 10.48 0.34
N TYR A 193 6.90 10.90 0.80
CA TYR A 193 8.07 10.04 1.00
C TYR A 193 8.92 10.55 2.16
N ASN A 194 9.64 9.65 2.80
CA ASN A 194 10.55 10.01 3.87
C ASN A 194 11.71 10.87 3.34
N GLY A 195 12.03 11.93 4.04
CA GLY A 195 13.02 12.93 3.61
C GLY A 195 12.46 14.00 2.65
N MET A 196 11.15 14.04 2.41
CA MET A 196 10.52 15.15 1.68
C MET A 196 10.75 16.46 2.41
N THR A 197 11.32 17.42 1.72
CA THR A 197 11.62 18.73 2.31
C THR A 197 10.34 19.58 2.44
N GLU A 198 10.39 20.53 3.35
CA GLU A 198 9.29 21.49 3.51
C GLU A 198 9.05 22.31 2.24
N GLN A 199 10.09 22.66 1.53
CA GLN A 199 10.01 23.41 0.28
C GLN A 199 9.30 22.59 -0.81
N GLU A 200 9.65 21.32 -0.98
CA GLU A 200 8.98 20.42 -1.92
C GLU A 200 7.49 20.26 -1.59
N GLN A 201 7.18 20.08 -0.31
CA GLN A 201 5.80 19.93 0.13
C GLN A 201 4.99 21.21 -0.10
N ASN A 202 5.55 22.39 0.22
CA ASN A 202 4.90 23.68 -0.04
C ASN A 202 4.63 23.88 -1.53
N TYR A 203 5.60 23.55 -2.38
CA TYR A 203 5.44 23.63 -3.83
C TYR A 203 4.26 22.78 -4.35
N VAL A 204 4.10 21.56 -3.79
CA VAL A 204 2.93 20.72 -4.13
C VAL A 204 1.63 21.36 -3.66
N ILE A 205 1.58 21.89 -2.43
CA ILE A 205 0.38 22.55 -1.87
C ILE A 205 -0.01 23.75 -2.70
N GLU A 206 0.91 24.67 -2.96
CA GLU A 206 0.70 25.87 -3.77
C GLU A 206 0.20 25.51 -5.18
N SER A 207 0.85 24.53 -5.81
CA SER A 207 0.46 24.07 -7.14
C SER A 207 -0.96 23.48 -7.21
N ILE A 208 -1.48 22.95 -6.11
CA ILE A 208 -2.86 22.44 -6.03
C ILE A 208 -3.85 23.59 -5.75
N THR A 209 -3.47 24.53 -4.90
CA THR A 209 -4.34 25.64 -4.49
C THR A 209 -4.54 26.69 -5.59
N GLU A 210 -3.60 26.79 -6.55
CA GLU A 210 -3.69 27.69 -7.71
C GLU A 210 -4.60 27.17 -8.84
N ILE A 211 -5.13 25.98 -8.77
CA ILE A 211 -5.94 25.32 -9.80
C ILE A 211 -7.44 25.46 -9.47
#